data_46dc909723915376b34e7f9d240c5a16
#
_entry.id   46dc909723915376b34e7f9d240c5a16
#
_cell.length_a   1.000
_cell.length_b   1.000
_cell.length_c   1.000
_cell.angle_alpha   90.00
_cell.angle_beta   90.00
_cell.angle_gamma   90.00
#
_symmetry.space_group_name_H-M   'P 1'
#
loop_
_entity.id
_entity.type
_entity.pdbx_description
1 polymer ?
#
loop_
_entity_poly.entity_id
_entity_poly.type
_entity_poly.pdbx_seq_one_letter_code
_entity_poly.pdbx_strand_id
1 'polypeptide(L)'
;MKRLIIALLTVSMWGTSSLFANETDKVTADSIAAIAQDEIESWRKYLPTFKGTIRARYEYSPEIGKSRFQLRNARVGILGNVTDNISYKAELDLCDQGTILVADAYAKMTFVDKQYAITAGFQRLPISMDANRGPSSYHYANRSFVCKYVGNVRDVGVKLGYHSSKLPLNIEAGIFNGLEDEYTKGKWFNTMIYVARANYTFYGLKAEVSALSQKPDQVRMNSFDFALSWNYRNFYLEAEYMNKHYTNDAFKTVHTYNIQTHYRIPFRKVLTHMLVQARWDSMTDYWDGRLSETTPGSGVFDHKSITPGRDRLTVGVTFAHLKKFGAQFRINYEKYFYHDKTAVISDNDRDKILGELVVTF
;
A
#
# COMPACT_ATOMS: atom_id res chain seq x y z
N MET A 1 -10.74 5.73 -31.04
CA MET A 1 -12.17 6.09 -30.81
C MET A 1 -12.99 6.08 -32.08
N LYS A 2 -12.68 6.83 -33.16
CA LYS A 2 -13.49 6.82 -34.39
C LYS A 2 -13.65 5.44 -35.03
N ARG A 3 -12.61 4.59 -35.06
CA ARG A 3 -12.68 3.23 -35.63
C ARG A 3 -13.51 2.25 -34.77
N LEU A 4 -13.52 2.40 -33.44
CA LEU A 4 -14.33 1.58 -32.53
C LEU A 4 -15.83 1.87 -32.70
N ILE A 5 -16.20 3.15 -32.94
CA ILE A 5 -17.58 3.55 -33.18
C ILE A 5 -18.06 3.01 -34.55
N ILE A 6 -17.18 2.95 -35.54
CA ILE A 6 -17.51 2.38 -36.86
C ILE A 6 -17.72 0.86 -36.75
N ALA A 7 -16.89 0.14 -35.99
CA ALA A 7 -17.06 -1.31 -35.77
C ALA A 7 -18.36 -1.64 -35.02
N LEU A 8 -18.72 -0.85 -33.99
CA LEU A 8 -19.98 -1.01 -33.26
C LEU A 8 -21.22 -0.66 -34.12
N LEU A 9 -21.14 0.35 -34.98
CA LEU A 9 -22.23 0.71 -35.88
C LEU A 9 -22.43 -0.31 -37.02
N THR A 10 -21.35 -0.93 -37.53
CA THR A 10 -21.47 -1.99 -38.54
C THR A 10 -22.12 -3.25 -37.96
N VAL A 11 -21.77 -3.68 -36.74
CA VAL A 11 -22.39 -4.84 -36.08
C VAL A 11 -23.87 -4.59 -35.77
N SER A 12 -24.29 -3.38 -35.43
CA SER A 12 -25.71 -3.06 -35.16
C SER A 12 -26.58 -2.94 -36.42
N MET A 13 -26.02 -2.61 -37.59
CA MET A 13 -26.77 -2.53 -38.85
C MET A 13 -26.98 -3.90 -39.52
N TRP A 14 -26.20 -4.93 -39.18
CA TRP A 14 -26.31 -6.27 -39.76
C TRP A 14 -27.22 -7.22 -39.00
N GLY A 15 -27.66 -6.84 -37.79
CA GLY A 15 -28.57 -7.66 -36.97
C GLY A 15 -29.99 -7.79 -37.47
N THR A 16 -30.39 -7.08 -38.52
CA THR A 16 -31.79 -7.05 -39.02
C THR A 16 -31.99 -7.66 -40.41
N SER A 17 -30.95 -8.13 -41.13
CA SER A 17 -31.05 -8.66 -42.47
C SER A 17 -30.74 -10.16 -42.65
N SER A 18 -30.82 -10.95 -41.60
CA SER A 18 -30.39 -12.36 -41.60
C SER A 18 -31.40 -13.38 -42.19
N LEU A 19 -32.44 -12.94 -42.87
CA LEU A 19 -33.48 -13.84 -43.44
C LEU A 19 -33.20 -14.34 -44.86
N PHE A 20 -32.19 -13.82 -45.59
CA PHE A 20 -31.88 -14.22 -46.96
C PHE A 20 -30.38 -14.27 -47.31
N ALA A 21 -29.49 -14.56 -46.36
CA ALA A 21 -28.06 -14.65 -46.64
C ALA A 21 -27.70 -16.02 -47.21
N ASN A 22 -27.03 -16.01 -48.40
CA ASN A 22 -26.41 -17.20 -48.99
C ASN A 22 -25.26 -17.70 -48.12
N GLU A 23 -24.87 -18.99 -48.22
CA GLU A 23 -23.77 -19.59 -47.45
C GLU A 23 -22.44 -18.80 -47.56
N THR A 24 -22.18 -18.22 -48.73
CA THR A 24 -21.00 -17.34 -48.95
C THR A 24 -21.04 -16.06 -48.13
N ASP A 25 -22.22 -15.46 -47.89
CA ASP A 25 -22.37 -14.27 -47.07
C ASP A 25 -22.23 -14.56 -45.56
N LYS A 26 -22.62 -15.79 -45.14
CA LYS A 26 -22.39 -16.26 -43.77
C LYS A 26 -20.90 -16.44 -43.45
N VAL A 27 -20.13 -17.08 -44.36
CA VAL A 27 -18.69 -17.27 -44.17
C VAL A 27 -17.96 -15.92 -44.11
N THR A 28 -18.40 -14.92 -44.90
CA THR A 28 -17.83 -13.56 -44.84
C THR A 28 -18.23 -12.83 -43.55
N ALA A 29 -19.45 -13.00 -43.08
CA ALA A 29 -19.94 -12.39 -41.85
C ALA A 29 -19.23 -12.98 -40.60
N ASP A 30 -19.05 -14.30 -40.60
CA ASP A 30 -18.34 -15.00 -39.52
C ASP A 30 -16.85 -14.64 -39.51
N SER A 31 -16.20 -14.48 -40.65
CA SER A 31 -14.81 -14.02 -40.73
C SER A 31 -14.65 -12.57 -40.28
N ILE A 32 -15.58 -11.68 -40.63
CA ILE A 32 -15.57 -10.28 -40.17
C ILE A 32 -15.82 -10.22 -38.66
N ALA A 33 -16.73 -11.04 -38.13
CA ALA A 33 -17.00 -11.13 -36.72
C ALA A 33 -15.77 -11.68 -35.94
N ALA A 34 -15.07 -12.67 -36.48
CA ALA A 34 -13.85 -13.21 -35.90
C ALA A 34 -12.71 -12.18 -35.89
N ILE A 35 -12.51 -11.42 -36.98
CA ILE A 35 -11.52 -10.34 -37.06
C ILE A 35 -11.89 -9.21 -36.07
N ALA A 36 -13.15 -8.85 -35.96
CA ALA A 36 -13.62 -7.83 -35.02
C ALA A 36 -13.44 -8.30 -33.55
N GLN A 37 -13.68 -9.57 -33.25
CA GLN A 37 -13.42 -10.14 -31.93
C GLN A 37 -11.93 -10.15 -31.60
N ASP A 38 -11.07 -10.51 -32.52
CA ASP A 38 -9.62 -10.51 -32.33
C ASP A 38 -9.09 -9.08 -32.12
N GLU A 39 -9.57 -8.10 -32.88
CA GLU A 39 -9.27 -6.69 -32.66
C GLU A 39 -9.76 -6.22 -31.28
N ILE A 40 -10.97 -6.55 -30.87
CA ILE A 40 -11.52 -6.18 -29.55
C ILE A 40 -10.68 -6.82 -28.44
N GLU A 41 -10.28 -8.09 -28.55
CA GLU A 41 -9.41 -8.76 -27.58
C GLU A 41 -8.02 -8.11 -27.54
N SER A 42 -7.46 -7.73 -28.68
CA SER A 42 -6.15 -7.06 -28.73
C SER A 42 -6.15 -5.71 -28.01
N TRP A 43 -7.26 -4.95 -28.05
CA TRP A 43 -7.42 -3.67 -27.35
C TRP A 43 -7.77 -3.85 -25.86
N ARG A 44 -8.34 -4.99 -25.48
CA ARG A 44 -8.80 -5.25 -24.10
C ARG A 44 -7.70 -5.11 -23.06
N LYS A 45 -6.46 -5.44 -23.40
CA LYS A 45 -5.29 -5.29 -22.53
C LYS A 45 -4.92 -3.84 -22.22
N TYR A 46 -5.39 -2.88 -23.04
CA TYR A 46 -5.15 -1.44 -22.87
C TYR A 46 -6.31 -0.71 -22.20
N LEU A 47 -7.45 -1.38 -22.00
CA LEU A 47 -8.57 -0.78 -21.30
C LEU A 47 -8.20 -0.54 -19.83
N PRO A 48 -8.56 0.64 -19.26
CA PRO A 48 -8.30 0.92 -17.87
C PRO A 48 -9.11 -0.03 -16.97
N THR A 49 -8.47 -0.52 -15.92
CA THR A 49 -9.11 -1.29 -14.85
C THR A 49 -9.43 -0.36 -13.70
N PHE A 50 -10.67 -0.33 -13.27
CA PHE A 50 -11.09 0.38 -12.06
C PHE A 50 -10.92 -0.53 -10.86
N LYS A 51 -10.42 0.04 -9.77
CA LYS A 51 -10.29 -0.63 -8.47
C LYS A 51 -10.74 0.30 -7.36
N GLY A 52 -11.39 -0.28 -6.36
CA GLY A 52 -11.76 0.46 -5.18
C GLY A 52 -11.59 -0.36 -3.91
N THR A 53 -11.43 0.34 -2.79
CA THR A 53 -11.38 -0.25 -1.45
C THR A 53 -12.05 0.68 -0.47
N ILE A 54 -13.11 0.21 0.16
CA ILE A 54 -13.80 0.90 1.26
C ILE A 54 -13.49 0.15 2.55
N ARG A 55 -13.09 0.89 3.60
CA ARG A 55 -12.85 0.38 4.95
C ARG A 55 -13.64 1.20 5.93
N ALA A 56 -14.72 0.63 6.45
CA ALA A 56 -15.56 1.21 7.49
C ALA A 56 -15.37 0.41 8.78
N ARG A 57 -15.27 1.08 9.91
CA ARG A 57 -15.03 0.43 11.18
C ARG A 57 -15.75 1.07 12.35
N TYR A 58 -15.99 0.26 13.37
CA TYR A 58 -16.37 0.65 14.71
C TYR A 58 -15.19 0.41 15.65
N GLU A 59 -14.95 1.35 16.55
CA GLU A 59 -13.93 1.28 17.60
C GLU A 59 -14.58 1.54 18.94
N TYR A 60 -14.21 0.75 19.94
CA TYR A 60 -14.57 0.95 21.35
C TYR A 60 -13.30 0.89 22.18
N SER A 61 -13.04 1.90 23.00
CA SER A 61 -11.94 1.91 23.97
C SER A 61 -12.48 1.69 25.38
N PRO A 62 -12.18 0.53 26.00
CA PRO A 62 -12.60 0.24 27.38
C PRO A 62 -12.01 1.21 28.41
N GLU A 63 -10.77 1.70 28.20
CA GLU A 63 -10.06 2.57 29.14
C GLU A 63 -10.74 3.93 29.33
N ILE A 64 -11.34 4.48 28.28
CA ILE A 64 -11.98 5.79 28.32
C ILE A 64 -13.52 5.71 28.22
N GLY A 65 -14.07 4.50 28.05
CA GLY A 65 -15.50 4.28 27.93
C GLY A 65 -16.14 4.92 26.68
N LYS A 66 -15.36 5.17 25.60
CA LYS A 66 -15.83 5.87 24.40
C LYS A 66 -15.81 4.95 23.18
N SER A 67 -16.73 5.23 22.24
CA SER A 67 -16.82 4.53 20.97
C SER A 67 -16.99 5.49 19.81
N ARG A 68 -16.65 5.01 18.57
CA ARG A 68 -16.88 5.77 17.34
C ARG A 68 -17.03 4.86 16.13
N PHE A 69 -17.78 5.35 15.13
CA PHE A 69 -17.67 4.86 13.76
C PHE A 69 -16.67 5.69 12.97
N GLN A 70 -15.94 5.06 12.08
CA GLN A 70 -14.96 5.73 11.23
C GLN A 70 -14.94 5.11 9.84
N LEU A 71 -15.01 5.96 8.81
CA LEU A 71 -14.61 5.58 7.45
C LEU A 71 -13.09 5.70 7.36
N ARG A 72 -12.39 4.56 7.34
CA ARG A 72 -10.92 4.56 7.43
C ARG A 72 -10.23 4.81 6.09
N ASN A 73 -10.80 4.28 5.01
CA ASN A 73 -10.37 4.51 3.63
C ASN A 73 -11.57 4.44 2.70
N ALA A 74 -11.59 5.28 1.69
CA ALA A 74 -12.47 5.18 0.53
C ALA A 74 -11.62 5.42 -0.73
N ARG A 75 -10.87 4.40 -1.13
CA ARG A 75 -9.96 4.51 -2.27
C ARG A 75 -10.64 4.13 -3.56
N VAL A 76 -10.41 4.95 -4.57
CA VAL A 76 -10.75 4.64 -5.95
C VAL A 76 -9.50 4.89 -6.81
N GLY A 77 -9.31 4.04 -7.81
CA GLY A 77 -8.16 4.17 -8.69
C GLY A 77 -8.37 3.52 -10.04
N ILE A 78 -7.57 3.98 -10.98
CA ILE A 78 -7.45 3.42 -12.31
C ILE A 78 -6.02 2.94 -12.52
N LEU A 79 -5.90 1.82 -13.19
CA LEU A 79 -4.62 1.29 -13.66
C LEU A 79 -4.82 0.73 -15.07
N GLY A 80 -3.80 0.84 -15.89
CA GLY A 80 -3.87 0.35 -17.25
C GLY A 80 -2.51 0.35 -17.94
N ASN A 81 -2.51 -0.14 -19.15
CA ASN A 81 -1.35 -0.13 -20.01
C ASN A 81 -1.57 0.86 -21.16
N VAL A 82 -0.55 1.65 -21.48
CA VAL A 82 -0.50 2.49 -22.68
C VAL A 82 0.06 1.69 -23.86
N THR A 83 1.06 0.85 -23.54
CA THR A 83 1.66 -0.14 -24.44
C THR A 83 1.98 -1.40 -23.65
N ASP A 84 2.55 -2.44 -24.28
CA ASP A 84 2.97 -3.66 -23.58
C ASP A 84 4.05 -3.42 -22.52
N ASN A 85 4.79 -2.30 -22.65
CA ASN A 85 5.90 -1.94 -21.78
C ASN A 85 5.64 -0.68 -20.94
N ILE A 86 4.56 0.06 -21.18
CA ILE A 86 4.22 1.29 -20.46
C ILE A 86 2.88 1.11 -19.77
N SER A 87 2.87 1.25 -18.46
CA SER A 87 1.68 1.20 -17.62
C SER A 87 1.55 2.44 -16.76
N TYR A 88 0.37 2.70 -16.25
CA TYR A 88 0.08 3.80 -15.34
C TYR A 88 -0.81 3.38 -14.20
N LYS A 89 -0.75 4.13 -13.10
CA LYS A 89 -1.67 4.03 -11.98
C LYS A 89 -1.99 5.43 -11.47
N ALA A 90 -3.29 5.67 -11.21
CA ALA A 90 -3.76 6.82 -10.45
C ALA A 90 -4.74 6.33 -9.38
N GLU A 91 -4.56 6.71 -8.13
CA GLU A 91 -5.38 6.30 -6.99
C GLU A 91 -5.60 7.48 -6.04
N LEU A 92 -6.85 7.71 -5.66
CA LEU A 92 -7.27 8.72 -4.69
C LEU A 92 -7.80 8.03 -3.43
N ASP A 93 -7.57 8.61 -2.26
CA ASP A 93 -8.25 8.27 -1.01
C ASP A 93 -9.20 9.43 -0.66
N LEU A 94 -10.49 9.17 -0.69
CA LEU A 94 -11.54 10.18 -0.57
C LEU A 94 -11.94 10.48 0.88
N CYS A 95 -11.28 9.87 1.88
CA CYS A 95 -11.79 9.92 3.24
C CYS A 95 -10.78 10.26 4.34
N ASP A 96 -9.58 10.72 4.03
CA ASP A 96 -8.65 11.08 5.12
C ASP A 96 -9.10 12.37 5.80
N GLN A 97 -9.84 12.20 6.90
CA GLN A 97 -10.40 13.28 7.74
C GLN A 97 -11.18 14.37 6.96
N GLY A 98 -11.88 13.94 5.90
CA GLY A 98 -12.63 14.84 5.02
C GLY A 98 -11.79 15.47 3.90
N THR A 99 -10.52 15.14 3.80
CA THR A 99 -9.61 15.62 2.74
C THR A 99 -9.39 14.55 1.69
N ILE A 100 -9.41 14.94 0.43
CA ILE A 100 -9.05 14.04 -0.69
C ILE A 100 -7.53 14.02 -0.82
N LEU A 101 -6.95 12.82 -0.75
CA LEU A 101 -5.51 12.61 -0.92
C LEU A 101 -5.22 11.79 -2.16
N VAL A 102 -4.18 12.19 -2.91
CA VAL A 102 -3.60 11.31 -3.93
C VAL A 102 -2.83 10.20 -3.23
N ALA A 103 -3.21 8.95 -3.45
CA ALA A 103 -2.50 7.81 -2.89
C ALA A 103 -1.35 7.37 -3.81
N ASP A 104 -1.58 7.29 -5.11
CA ASP A 104 -0.55 7.00 -6.12
C ASP A 104 -0.90 7.74 -7.42
N ALA A 105 0.10 8.29 -8.14
CA ALA A 105 -0.04 8.87 -9.47
C ALA A 105 1.30 8.74 -10.20
N TYR A 106 1.48 7.65 -10.96
CA TYR A 106 2.75 7.36 -11.62
C TYR A 106 2.59 6.66 -12.96
N ALA A 107 3.62 6.77 -13.80
CA ALA A 107 3.84 5.94 -14.98
C ALA A 107 5.04 5.00 -14.74
N LYS A 108 4.95 3.80 -15.28
CA LYS A 108 5.99 2.78 -15.21
C LYS A 108 6.31 2.28 -16.61
N MET A 109 7.59 2.32 -16.97
CA MET A 109 8.14 1.73 -18.19
C MET A 109 8.98 0.50 -17.84
N THR A 110 8.85 -0.57 -18.62
CA THR A 110 9.61 -1.81 -18.47
C THR A 110 10.39 -2.13 -19.75
N PHE A 111 11.55 -2.78 -19.60
CA PHE A 111 12.41 -3.20 -20.73
C PHE A 111 13.12 -4.50 -20.44
N VAL A 112 13.72 -5.09 -21.47
CA VAL A 112 14.42 -6.37 -21.41
C VAL A 112 13.53 -7.42 -20.78
N ASP A 113 12.44 -7.78 -21.48
CA ASP A 113 11.46 -8.77 -21.02
C ASP A 113 10.92 -8.49 -19.61
N LYS A 114 10.69 -7.20 -19.31
CA LYS A 114 10.21 -6.69 -18.02
C LYS A 114 11.14 -6.92 -16.83
N GLN A 115 12.41 -7.25 -17.09
CA GLN A 115 13.40 -7.39 -16.01
C GLN A 115 13.77 -6.04 -15.39
N TYR A 116 13.79 -4.98 -16.17
CA TYR A 116 14.09 -3.63 -15.69
C TYR A 116 12.83 -2.76 -15.75
N ALA A 117 12.72 -1.83 -14.81
CA ALA A 117 11.62 -0.88 -14.76
C ALA A 117 12.11 0.50 -14.34
N ILE A 118 11.53 1.55 -14.94
CA ILE A 118 11.59 2.91 -14.44
C ILE A 118 10.17 3.31 -14.07
N THR A 119 9.97 3.81 -12.84
CA THR A 119 8.67 4.34 -12.39
C THR A 119 8.87 5.78 -11.99
N ALA A 120 8.09 6.70 -12.55
CA ALA A 120 8.16 8.12 -12.28
C ALA A 120 6.79 8.66 -11.87
N GLY A 121 6.75 9.54 -10.88
CA GLY A 121 5.54 10.15 -10.35
C GLY A 121 5.42 10.03 -8.84
N PHE A 122 4.23 10.32 -8.31
CA PHE A 122 3.90 10.20 -6.90
C PHE A 122 3.63 8.74 -6.55
N GLN A 123 4.45 8.15 -5.71
CA GLN A 123 4.39 6.73 -5.41
C GLN A 123 4.91 6.42 -4.00
N ARG A 124 4.59 5.23 -3.51
CA ARG A 124 5.17 4.72 -2.28
C ARG A 124 6.65 4.40 -2.48
N LEU A 125 7.46 4.79 -1.50
CA LEU A 125 8.87 4.46 -1.49
C LEU A 125 9.07 2.96 -1.20
N PRO A 126 10.08 2.31 -1.78
CA PRO A 126 10.36 0.90 -1.54
C PRO A 126 11.10 0.71 -0.21
N ILE A 127 10.37 0.85 0.90
CA ILE A 127 10.86 0.59 2.26
C ILE A 127 9.78 -0.13 3.05
N SER A 128 10.17 -1.05 3.95
CA SER A 128 9.30 -1.84 4.81
C SER A 128 8.41 -2.85 4.06
N MET A 129 8.36 -4.06 4.53
CA MET A 129 7.50 -5.10 4.00
C MET A 129 6.02 -4.82 4.31
N ASP A 130 5.70 -4.43 5.55
CA ASP A 130 4.32 -4.13 5.96
C ASP A 130 3.81 -2.84 5.31
N ALA A 131 4.65 -1.80 5.18
CA ALA A 131 4.27 -0.54 4.56
C ALA A 131 3.93 -0.66 3.07
N ASN A 132 4.50 -1.64 2.37
CA ASN A 132 4.22 -1.86 0.94
C ASN A 132 2.86 -2.54 0.68
N ARG A 133 2.13 -2.98 1.70
CA ARG A 133 0.76 -3.49 1.55
C ARG A 133 -0.24 -2.37 1.28
N GLY A 134 -1.24 -2.66 0.45
CA GLY A 134 -2.40 -1.79 0.24
C GLY A 134 -3.49 -2.01 1.30
N PRO A 135 -4.49 -1.11 1.42
CA PRO A 135 -5.56 -1.23 2.42
C PRO A 135 -6.36 -2.53 2.36
N SER A 136 -6.54 -3.12 1.18
CA SER A 136 -7.22 -4.41 0.98
C SER A 136 -6.41 -5.61 1.45
N SER A 137 -5.08 -5.48 1.55
CA SER A 137 -4.15 -6.57 1.88
C SER A 137 -3.55 -6.48 3.28
N TYR A 138 -3.98 -5.53 4.12
CA TYR A 138 -3.57 -5.51 5.52
C TYR A 138 -4.13 -6.74 6.25
N HIS A 139 -3.30 -7.34 7.08
CA HIS A 139 -3.72 -8.47 7.91
C HIS A 139 -4.60 -8.01 9.08
N TYR A 140 -4.33 -6.84 9.64
CA TYR A 140 -5.03 -6.27 10.79
C TYR A 140 -5.75 -4.96 10.45
N ALA A 141 -6.70 -4.55 11.27
CA ALA A 141 -7.42 -3.29 11.10
C ALA A 141 -6.46 -2.07 11.20
N ASN A 142 -5.48 -2.11 12.11
CA ASN A 142 -4.43 -1.10 12.22
C ASN A 142 -3.09 -1.65 11.71
N ARG A 143 -2.27 -0.73 11.16
CA ARG A 143 -0.91 -1.03 10.71
C ARG A 143 0.02 -1.32 11.88
N SER A 144 1.14 -1.99 11.62
CA SER A 144 2.26 -2.12 12.57
C SER A 144 2.86 -0.75 12.92
N PHE A 145 3.63 -0.66 14.00
CA PHE A 145 4.37 0.56 14.32
C PHE A 145 5.46 0.84 13.29
N VAL A 146 6.13 -0.18 12.77
CA VAL A 146 7.08 -0.06 11.66
C VAL A 146 6.43 0.68 10.50
N CYS A 147 5.26 0.26 10.06
CA CYS A 147 4.54 0.90 8.97
C CYS A 147 3.99 2.28 9.36
N LYS A 148 3.37 2.42 10.53
CA LYS A 148 2.68 3.66 10.91
C LYS A 148 3.63 4.84 11.08
N TYR A 149 4.81 4.61 11.66
CA TYR A 149 5.70 5.69 12.08
C TYR A 149 6.94 5.86 11.22
N VAL A 150 7.43 4.79 10.59
CA VAL A 150 8.72 4.86 9.89
C VAL A 150 8.59 4.53 8.39
N GLY A 151 7.86 3.48 8.04
CA GLY A 151 7.93 2.91 6.69
C GLY A 151 6.91 3.43 5.68
N ASN A 152 5.85 4.14 6.11
CA ASN A 152 4.77 4.55 5.18
C ASN A 152 5.05 5.91 4.53
N VAL A 153 6.08 6.00 3.73
CA VAL A 153 6.48 7.23 3.02
C VAL A 153 6.02 7.18 1.56
N ARG A 154 5.49 8.29 1.08
CA ARG A 154 5.17 8.53 -0.33
C ARG A 154 5.72 9.87 -0.76
N ASP A 155 6.19 9.96 -2.01
CA ASP A 155 6.64 11.22 -2.57
C ASP A 155 6.72 11.15 -4.09
N VAL A 156 6.94 12.29 -4.74
CA VAL A 156 7.21 12.41 -6.17
C VAL A 156 8.68 12.14 -6.44
N GLY A 157 8.95 11.24 -7.38
CA GLY A 157 10.32 10.91 -7.74
C GLY A 157 10.42 9.81 -8.79
N VAL A 158 11.61 9.27 -8.92
CA VAL A 158 11.94 8.21 -9.86
C VAL A 158 12.46 7.00 -9.11
N LYS A 159 11.95 5.84 -9.46
CA LYS A 159 12.38 4.54 -8.94
C LYS A 159 12.82 3.63 -10.08
N LEU A 160 13.98 3.03 -9.94
CA LEU A 160 14.50 1.96 -10.78
C LEU A 160 14.18 0.62 -10.13
N GLY A 161 13.79 -0.36 -10.92
CA GLY A 161 13.53 -1.72 -10.48
C GLY A 161 14.29 -2.72 -11.34
N TYR A 162 14.81 -3.76 -10.70
CA TYR A 162 15.36 -4.94 -11.34
C TYR A 162 14.65 -6.18 -10.80
N HIS A 163 14.12 -6.98 -11.69
CA HIS A 163 13.52 -8.28 -11.41
C HIS A 163 14.28 -9.35 -12.17
N SER A 164 14.97 -10.22 -11.47
CA SER A 164 15.75 -11.29 -12.11
C SER A 164 14.82 -12.36 -12.71
N SER A 165 15.09 -12.74 -13.97
CA SER A 165 14.38 -13.85 -14.61
C SER A 165 14.85 -15.22 -14.15
N LYS A 166 16.06 -15.31 -13.56
CA LYS A 166 16.70 -16.58 -13.15
C LYS A 166 16.59 -16.85 -11.66
N LEU A 167 16.57 -15.80 -10.84
CA LEU A 167 16.55 -15.89 -9.39
C LEU A 167 15.29 -15.18 -8.88
N PRO A 168 14.68 -15.64 -7.79
CA PRO A 168 13.55 -14.96 -7.15
C PRO A 168 14.00 -13.69 -6.38
N LEU A 169 14.76 -12.82 -7.07
CA LEU A 169 15.39 -11.61 -6.57
C LEU A 169 14.76 -10.38 -7.21
N ASN A 170 14.36 -9.41 -6.38
CA ASN A 170 13.95 -8.08 -6.80
C ASN A 170 14.80 -7.03 -6.09
N ILE A 171 15.25 -6.03 -6.83
CA ILE A 171 15.99 -4.87 -6.30
C ILE A 171 15.27 -3.61 -6.78
N GLU A 172 15.09 -2.65 -5.90
CA GLU A 172 14.54 -1.34 -6.23
C GLU A 172 15.42 -0.27 -5.59
N ALA A 173 15.65 0.82 -6.31
CA ALA A 173 16.32 2.01 -5.79
C ALA A 173 15.63 3.25 -6.34
N GLY A 174 15.58 4.34 -5.57
CA GLY A 174 14.89 5.55 -6.01
C GLY A 174 15.40 6.82 -5.38
N ILE A 175 15.08 7.93 -6.07
CA ILE A 175 15.34 9.30 -5.63
C ILE A 175 14.02 10.06 -5.68
N PHE A 176 13.70 10.77 -4.58
CA PHE A 176 12.44 11.47 -4.40
C PHE A 176 12.65 12.86 -3.82
N ASN A 177 11.65 13.74 -3.91
CA ASN A 177 11.78 15.15 -3.57
C ASN A 177 12.15 15.41 -2.10
N GLY A 178 11.56 14.75 -1.13
CA GLY A 178 11.95 14.91 0.28
C GLY A 178 10.93 15.57 1.19
N LEU A 179 9.69 15.77 0.74
CA LEU A 179 8.61 16.28 1.57
C LEU A 179 7.54 15.22 1.79
N GLU A 180 7.28 14.92 3.05
CA GLU A 180 6.25 13.99 3.45
C GLU A 180 4.82 14.54 3.36
N ASP A 181 4.60 15.88 3.41
CA ASP A 181 3.32 16.45 3.79
C ASP A 181 2.60 17.28 2.74
N GLU A 182 3.23 17.68 1.65
CA GLU A 182 2.59 18.51 0.63
C GLU A 182 2.95 18.10 -0.78
N TYR A 183 1.92 17.96 -1.63
CA TYR A 183 2.08 17.99 -3.08
C TYR A 183 2.77 19.29 -3.45
N THR A 184 4.04 19.22 -3.73
CA THR A 184 4.92 20.37 -3.84
C THR A 184 4.66 21.12 -5.11
N LYS A 185 3.69 22.01 -5.05
CA LYS A 185 3.44 22.96 -6.12
C LYS A 185 4.63 23.91 -6.22
N GLY A 186 5.56 23.63 -7.12
CA GLY A 186 6.64 24.54 -7.49
C GLY A 186 7.72 24.81 -6.45
N LYS A 187 7.84 24.00 -5.41
CA LYS A 187 8.95 24.12 -4.45
C LYS A 187 10.22 23.48 -5.00
N TRP A 188 11.34 24.13 -4.78
CA TRP A 188 12.67 23.60 -5.04
C TRP A 188 13.28 23.05 -3.76
N PHE A 189 13.96 21.89 -3.86
CA PHE A 189 14.57 21.20 -2.73
C PHE A 189 16.10 21.25 -2.86
N ASN A 190 16.78 21.49 -1.76
CA ASN A 190 18.22 21.37 -1.66
C ASN A 190 18.68 19.98 -1.23
N THR A 191 17.75 19.10 -0.86
CA THR A 191 18.01 17.73 -0.43
C THR A 191 16.94 16.79 -0.99
N MET A 192 17.36 15.55 -1.31
CA MET A 192 16.48 14.50 -1.82
C MET A 192 16.36 13.35 -0.82
N ILE A 193 15.31 12.54 -0.97
CA ILE A 193 15.20 11.23 -0.36
C ILE A 193 15.90 10.22 -1.26
N TYR A 194 16.70 9.35 -0.65
CA TYR A 194 17.33 8.20 -1.28
C TYR A 194 16.81 6.94 -0.61
N VAL A 195 16.41 5.95 -1.42
CA VAL A 195 15.87 4.71 -0.91
C VAL A 195 16.34 3.53 -1.76
N ALA A 196 16.59 2.40 -1.11
CA ALA A 196 16.91 1.15 -1.79
C ALA A 196 16.25 -0.02 -1.04
N ARG A 197 15.85 -1.05 -1.79
CA ARG A 197 15.27 -2.29 -1.27
C ARG A 197 15.74 -3.47 -2.10
N ALA A 198 16.04 -4.58 -1.44
CA ALA A 198 16.23 -5.87 -2.07
C ALA A 198 15.39 -6.93 -1.36
N ASN A 199 14.77 -7.84 -2.11
CA ASN A 199 14.10 -8.99 -1.54
C ASN A 199 14.39 -10.25 -2.33
N TYR A 200 14.46 -11.37 -1.60
CA TYR A 200 14.70 -12.70 -2.13
C TYR A 200 13.67 -13.67 -1.57
N THR A 201 13.09 -14.51 -2.43
CA THR A 201 12.07 -15.48 -2.03
C THR A 201 12.57 -16.90 -2.31
N PHE A 202 12.49 -17.80 -1.33
CA PHE A 202 12.97 -19.18 -1.44
C PHE A 202 12.06 -20.12 -0.62
N TYR A 203 11.43 -21.08 -1.28
CA TYR A 203 10.53 -22.07 -0.67
C TYR A 203 9.50 -21.49 0.33
N GLY A 204 8.87 -20.37 -0.05
CA GLY A 204 7.89 -19.70 0.81
C GLY A 204 8.47 -18.76 1.89
N LEU A 205 9.78 -18.76 2.09
CA LEU A 205 10.50 -17.78 2.89
C LEU A 205 10.86 -16.58 2.01
N LYS A 206 10.49 -15.38 2.41
CA LYS A 206 10.90 -14.12 1.79
C LYS A 206 11.74 -13.32 2.78
N ALA A 207 12.97 -12.99 2.41
CA ALA A 207 13.81 -12.04 3.11
C ALA A 207 13.80 -10.70 2.36
N GLU A 208 13.75 -9.62 3.10
CA GLU A 208 13.77 -8.25 2.56
C GLU A 208 14.69 -7.38 3.40
N VAL A 209 15.49 -6.55 2.74
CA VAL A 209 16.30 -5.49 3.36
C VAL A 209 16.00 -4.19 2.65
N SER A 210 15.90 -3.10 3.39
CA SER A 210 15.73 -1.78 2.80
C SER A 210 16.43 -0.68 3.59
N ALA A 211 16.75 0.43 2.92
CA ALA A 211 17.37 1.59 3.52
C ALA A 211 16.74 2.86 2.95
N LEU A 212 16.55 3.86 3.80
CA LEU A 212 15.97 5.16 3.48
C LEU A 212 16.81 6.26 4.12
N SER A 213 17.15 7.29 3.34
CA SER A 213 17.77 8.51 3.84
C SER A 213 16.93 9.71 3.42
N GLN A 214 16.38 10.45 4.39
CA GLN A 214 15.50 11.59 4.16
C GLN A 214 15.86 12.78 5.05
N LYS A 215 15.59 13.98 4.59
CA LYS A 215 15.80 15.22 5.35
C LYS A 215 14.62 16.15 5.16
N PRO A 216 13.50 15.93 5.89
CA PRO A 216 12.29 16.73 5.73
C PRO A 216 12.45 18.17 6.20
N ASP A 217 13.38 18.43 7.13
CA ASP A 217 13.68 19.75 7.68
C ASP A 217 15.20 19.90 7.88
N GLN A 218 15.67 20.18 9.07
CA GLN A 218 17.10 20.42 9.35
C GLN A 218 17.87 19.13 9.62
N VAL A 219 17.22 18.11 10.19
CA VAL A 219 17.85 16.85 10.58
C VAL A 219 17.68 15.79 9.48
N ARG A 220 18.79 15.17 9.06
CA ARG A 220 18.72 13.99 8.18
C ARG A 220 18.45 12.74 9.00
N MET A 221 17.55 11.92 8.52
CA MET A 221 17.16 10.66 9.11
C MET A 221 17.56 9.50 8.19
N ASN A 222 18.25 8.52 8.74
CA ASN A 222 18.61 7.29 8.04
C ASN A 222 17.89 6.12 8.69
N SER A 223 17.11 5.37 7.91
CA SER A 223 16.37 4.20 8.38
C SER A 223 16.90 2.95 7.69
N PHE A 224 17.08 1.88 8.44
CA PHE A 224 17.42 0.55 7.93
C PHE A 224 16.35 -0.44 8.39
N ASP A 225 15.95 -1.28 7.48
CA ASP A 225 14.88 -2.24 7.66
C ASP A 225 15.32 -3.64 7.26
N PHE A 226 14.92 -4.62 8.05
CA PHE A 226 15.09 -6.03 7.76
C PHE A 226 13.79 -6.76 8.07
N ALA A 227 13.30 -7.53 7.10
CA ALA A 227 12.07 -8.30 7.25
C ALA A 227 12.22 -9.72 6.73
N LEU A 228 11.56 -10.64 7.44
CA LEU A 228 11.41 -12.04 7.05
C LEU A 228 9.93 -12.40 7.06
N SER A 229 9.45 -13.09 6.03
CA SER A 229 8.12 -13.70 6.06
C SER A 229 8.16 -15.13 5.56
N TRP A 230 7.36 -15.99 6.14
CA TRP A 230 7.27 -17.39 5.79
C TRP A 230 5.83 -17.83 5.62
N ASN A 231 5.55 -18.38 4.45
CA ASN A 231 4.29 -19.01 4.09
C ASN A 231 4.47 -20.53 4.01
N TYR A 232 3.81 -21.26 4.90
CA TYR A 232 3.81 -22.71 4.86
C TYR A 232 2.39 -23.25 5.02
N ARG A 233 1.82 -23.78 3.94
CA ARG A 233 0.44 -24.28 3.89
C ARG A 233 -0.55 -23.19 4.33
N ASN A 234 -1.19 -23.38 5.49
CA ASN A 234 -2.17 -22.46 6.06
C ASN A 234 -1.57 -21.51 7.10
N PHE A 235 -0.29 -21.60 7.38
CA PHE A 235 0.42 -20.81 8.37
C PHE A 235 1.22 -19.70 7.70
N TYR A 236 1.14 -18.51 8.26
CA TYR A 236 1.94 -17.35 7.90
C TYR A 236 2.63 -16.79 9.13
N LEU A 237 3.91 -16.50 9.01
CA LEU A 237 4.72 -15.81 10.00
C LEU A 237 5.47 -14.67 9.32
N GLU A 238 5.55 -13.52 9.96
CA GLU A 238 6.36 -12.39 9.53
C GLU A 238 6.99 -11.72 10.73
N ALA A 239 8.23 -11.30 10.58
CA ALA A 239 8.95 -10.46 11.52
C ALA A 239 9.64 -9.35 10.75
N GLU A 240 9.56 -8.13 11.25
CA GLU A 240 10.18 -6.95 10.66
C GLU A 240 10.79 -6.09 11.77
N TYR A 241 11.99 -5.63 11.55
CA TYR A 241 12.73 -4.72 12.42
C TYR A 241 13.19 -3.53 11.61
N MET A 242 12.99 -2.33 12.13
CA MET A 242 13.45 -1.10 11.52
C MET A 242 14.05 -0.18 12.58
N ASN A 243 15.18 0.45 12.27
CA ASN A 243 15.69 1.56 13.04
C ASN A 243 15.62 2.87 12.25
N LYS A 244 15.58 3.99 12.96
CA LYS A 244 15.68 5.34 12.41
C LYS A 244 16.71 6.11 13.24
N HIS A 245 17.83 6.44 12.61
CA HIS A 245 18.91 7.21 13.20
C HIS A 245 18.88 8.65 12.71
N TYR A 246 19.16 9.60 13.59
CA TYR A 246 19.18 11.02 13.31
C TYR A 246 20.63 11.53 13.29
N THR A 247 21.00 12.29 12.24
CA THR A 247 22.37 12.83 12.14
C THR A 247 22.66 13.80 13.26
N ASN A 248 23.95 13.86 13.65
CA ASN A 248 24.46 14.67 14.75
C ASN A 248 23.81 14.36 16.11
N ASP A 249 23.29 13.14 16.30
CA ASP A 249 22.60 12.71 17.51
C ASP A 249 21.51 13.69 17.99
N ALA A 250 20.86 14.37 16.99
CA ALA A 250 19.82 15.35 17.27
C ALA A 250 18.65 14.77 18.07
N PHE A 251 18.36 13.49 17.89
CA PHE A 251 17.40 12.70 18.65
C PHE A 251 17.94 11.30 18.89
N LYS A 252 17.40 10.61 19.91
CA LYS A 252 17.72 9.21 20.15
C LYS A 252 17.28 8.34 18.99
N THR A 253 18.08 7.34 18.63
CA THR A 253 17.71 6.36 17.60
C THR A 253 16.41 5.66 17.98
N VAL A 254 15.48 5.63 17.04
CA VAL A 254 14.22 4.89 17.18
C VAL A 254 14.45 3.44 16.76
N HIS A 255 14.01 2.52 17.58
CA HIS A 255 13.94 1.10 17.25
C HIS A 255 12.48 0.67 17.23
N THR A 256 12.07 0.01 16.18
CA THR A 256 10.72 -0.54 16.08
C THR A 256 10.76 -1.92 15.45
N TYR A 257 9.92 -2.82 15.93
CA TYR A 257 9.76 -4.14 15.35
C TYR A 257 8.33 -4.63 15.46
N ASN A 258 7.98 -5.57 14.60
CA ASN A 258 6.75 -6.34 14.74
C ASN A 258 7.02 -7.82 14.45
N ILE A 259 6.26 -8.68 15.12
CA ILE A 259 6.15 -10.10 14.81
C ILE A 259 4.68 -10.40 14.67
N GLN A 260 4.27 -10.94 13.52
CA GLN A 260 2.87 -11.22 13.24
C GLN A 260 2.69 -12.59 12.62
N THR A 261 1.58 -13.21 12.97
CA THR A 261 1.23 -14.54 12.48
C THR A 261 -0.26 -14.66 12.22
N HIS A 262 -0.63 -15.54 11.30
CA HIS A 262 -2.00 -16.00 11.18
C HIS A 262 -2.06 -17.45 10.72
N TYR A 263 -3.14 -18.11 11.11
CA TYR A 263 -3.52 -19.43 10.63
C TYR A 263 -4.79 -19.33 9.82
N ARG A 264 -4.79 -19.87 8.61
CA ARG A 264 -5.90 -19.85 7.67
C ARG A 264 -6.73 -21.11 7.78
N ILE A 265 -8.00 -20.96 8.11
CA ILE A 265 -8.99 -22.04 8.14
C ILE A 265 -9.86 -21.90 6.88
N PRO A 266 -9.76 -22.82 5.91
CA PRO A 266 -10.54 -22.74 4.67
C PRO A 266 -12.00 -23.10 4.92
N PHE A 267 -12.92 -22.43 4.23
CA PHE A 267 -14.35 -22.73 4.18
C PHE A 267 -14.78 -23.03 2.74
N ARG A 268 -15.87 -23.76 2.60
CA ARG A 268 -16.33 -24.24 1.28
C ARG A 268 -17.59 -23.55 0.73
N LYS A 269 -18.27 -22.72 1.54
CA LYS A 269 -19.56 -22.10 1.18
C LYS A 269 -19.44 -20.61 0.94
N VAL A 270 -20.11 -19.80 1.74
CA VAL A 270 -20.21 -18.34 1.62
C VAL A 270 -18.85 -17.66 1.86
N LEU A 271 -18.14 -18.09 2.90
CA LEU A 271 -16.80 -17.60 3.19
C LEU A 271 -15.76 -18.44 2.49
N THR A 272 -14.67 -17.82 2.03
CA THR A 272 -13.53 -18.54 1.47
C THR A 272 -12.63 -19.06 2.59
N HIS A 273 -12.43 -18.28 3.64
CA HIS A 273 -11.61 -18.67 4.79
C HIS A 273 -11.84 -17.75 6.00
N MET A 274 -11.38 -18.20 7.14
CA MET A 274 -11.17 -17.40 8.35
C MET A 274 -9.66 -17.37 8.67
N LEU A 275 -9.16 -16.24 9.14
CA LEU A 275 -7.83 -16.11 9.71
C LEU A 275 -7.97 -15.94 11.23
N VAL A 276 -7.22 -16.73 11.99
CA VAL A 276 -6.94 -16.47 13.41
C VAL A 276 -5.55 -15.88 13.48
N GLN A 277 -5.38 -14.74 14.16
CA GLN A 277 -4.19 -13.92 13.98
C GLN A 277 -3.75 -13.23 15.25
N ALA A 278 -2.43 -13.06 15.40
CA ALA A 278 -1.79 -12.35 16.49
C ALA A 278 -0.58 -11.55 15.99
N ARG A 279 -0.36 -10.37 16.57
CA ARG A 279 0.79 -9.50 16.30
C ARG A 279 1.27 -8.85 17.58
N TRP A 280 2.58 -8.82 17.74
CA TRP A 280 3.27 -8.00 18.71
C TRP A 280 4.02 -6.89 17.98
N ASP A 281 3.78 -5.65 18.36
CA ASP A 281 4.49 -4.46 17.89
C ASP A 281 5.27 -3.86 19.07
N SER A 282 6.46 -3.32 18.81
CA SER A 282 7.26 -2.57 19.79
C SER A 282 7.88 -1.34 19.13
N MET A 283 7.98 -0.27 19.87
CA MET A 283 8.64 0.95 19.43
C MET A 283 9.20 1.72 20.63
N THR A 284 10.45 2.20 20.53
CA THR A 284 11.02 3.18 21.46
C THR A 284 10.36 4.56 21.26
N ASP A 285 10.75 5.56 22.02
CA ASP A 285 10.30 6.94 21.80
C ASP A 285 10.58 7.35 20.37
N TYR A 286 9.59 8.01 19.75
CA TYR A 286 9.63 8.38 18.33
C TYR A 286 9.64 9.90 18.14
N TRP A 287 10.52 10.37 17.27
CA TRP A 287 10.59 11.75 16.77
C TRP A 287 10.40 11.78 15.27
N ASP A 288 9.71 12.81 14.75
CA ASP A 288 9.50 12.98 13.30
C ASP A 288 10.72 13.59 12.58
N GLY A 289 11.74 14.03 13.34
CA GLY A 289 12.96 14.64 12.81
C GLY A 289 12.84 16.14 12.55
N ARG A 290 11.73 16.76 12.93
CA ARG A 290 11.54 18.20 12.85
C ARG A 290 11.98 18.86 14.16
N LEU A 291 12.65 20.00 14.05
CA LEU A 291 13.03 20.82 15.18
C LEU A 291 12.00 21.95 15.32
N SER A 292 11.27 21.93 16.44
CA SER A 292 10.36 23.02 16.79
C SER A 292 11.08 24.02 17.68
N GLU A 293 11.14 25.30 17.30
CA GLU A 293 11.65 26.34 18.18
C GLU A 293 10.74 26.48 19.41
N THR A 294 11.34 26.57 20.59
CA THR A 294 10.60 26.77 21.86
C THR A 294 9.89 28.11 21.89
N THR A 295 10.51 29.13 21.23
CA THR A 295 9.93 30.45 20.97
C THR A 295 10.34 30.84 19.56
N PRO A 296 9.41 31.28 18.68
CA PRO A 296 9.74 31.69 17.32
C PRO A 296 10.87 32.70 17.28
N GLY A 297 11.93 32.38 16.51
CA GLY A 297 13.13 33.23 16.36
C GLY A 297 14.15 33.14 17.51
N SER A 298 13.99 32.26 18.48
CA SER A 298 14.93 32.10 19.60
C SER A 298 16.18 31.29 19.24
N GLY A 299 16.12 30.48 18.17
CA GLY A 299 17.15 29.49 17.85
C GLY A 299 17.28 28.35 18.85
N VAL A 300 16.38 28.25 19.83
CA VAL A 300 16.32 27.17 20.83
C VAL A 300 15.23 26.19 20.45
N PHE A 301 15.60 24.93 20.22
CA PHE A 301 14.69 23.88 19.74
C PHE A 301 14.27 22.93 20.84
N ASP A 302 12.99 22.50 20.79
CA ASP A 302 12.47 21.48 21.71
C ASP A 302 12.74 20.08 21.13
N HIS A 303 13.38 19.24 21.93
CA HIS A 303 13.72 17.85 21.61
C HIS A 303 12.77 16.84 22.27
N LYS A 304 11.58 17.25 22.69
CA LYS A 304 10.63 16.32 23.32
C LYS A 304 10.15 15.27 22.34
N SER A 305 9.97 14.04 22.87
CA SER A 305 9.39 12.96 22.11
C SER A 305 7.96 13.31 21.70
N ILE A 306 7.65 13.16 20.41
CA ILE A 306 6.29 13.38 19.88
C ILE A 306 5.39 12.20 20.21
N THR A 307 5.97 10.98 20.29
CA THR A 307 5.22 9.75 20.55
C THR A 307 5.99 8.87 21.51
N PRO A 308 5.45 8.58 22.72
CA PRO A 308 6.12 7.77 23.71
C PRO A 308 6.30 6.33 23.27
N GLY A 309 7.39 5.72 23.71
CA GLY A 309 7.73 4.33 23.51
C GLY A 309 6.67 3.40 24.10
N ARG A 310 6.35 2.33 23.37
CA ARG A 310 5.30 1.40 23.73
C ARG A 310 5.37 0.09 22.99
N ASP A 311 4.73 -0.91 23.57
CA ASP A 311 4.41 -2.17 22.93
C ASP A 311 2.90 -2.28 22.67
N ARG A 312 2.51 -3.13 21.72
CA ARG A 312 1.12 -3.43 21.43
C ARG A 312 0.95 -4.91 21.09
N LEU A 313 0.07 -5.58 21.81
CA LEU A 313 -0.45 -6.89 21.41
C LEU A 313 -1.74 -6.68 20.62
N THR A 314 -1.82 -7.23 19.43
CA THR A 314 -3.05 -7.30 18.64
C THR A 314 -3.43 -8.76 18.42
N VAL A 315 -4.63 -9.15 18.82
CA VAL A 315 -5.21 -10.48 18.52
C VAL A 315 -6.53 -10.30 17.78
N GLY A 316 -6.89 -11.27 16.95
CA GLY A 316 -8.15 -11.15 16.26
C GLY A 316 -8.47 -12.25 15.27
N VAL A 317 -9.60 -12.06 14.61
CA VAL A 317 -10.11 -12.93 13.56
C VAL A 317 -10.52 -12.11 12.34
N THR A 318 -10.32 -12.69 11.16
CA THR A 318 -10.79 -12.11 9.89
C THR A 318 -11.61 -13.16 9.16
N PHE A 319 -12.84 -12.82 8.83
CA PHE A 319 -13.71 -13.61 7.96
C PHE A 319 -13.63 -13.04 6.55
N ALA A 320 -13.31 -13.86 5.56
CA ALA A 320 -13.06 -13.39 4.21
C ALA A 320 -13.90 -14.10 3.16
N HIS A 321 -14.48 -13.31 2.27
CA HIS A 321 -15.04 -13.74 1.00
C HIS A 321 -14.24 -13.03 -0.11
N LEU A 322 -13.09 -13.59 -0.47
CA LEU A 322 -12.17 -13.02 -1.44
C LEU A 322 -12.27 -13.77 -2.76
N LYS A 323 -12.90 -13.13 -3.73
CA LYS A 323 -12.86 -13.46 -5.16
C LYS A 323 -12.28 -12.25 -5.90
N LYS A 324 -12.58 -12.07 -7.17
CA LYS A 324 -12.18 -10.88 -7.95
C LYS A 324 -12.66 -9.57 -7.28
N PHE A 325 -13.88 -9.59 -6.74
CA PHE A 325 -14.43 -8.59 -5.82
C PHE A 325 -14.72 -9.30 -4.50
N GLY A 326 -14.47 -8.67 -3.39
CA GLY A 326 -14.60 -9.38 -2.13
C GLY A 326 -14.84 -8.49 -0.93
N ALA A 327 -15.20 -9.15 0.16
CA ALA A 327 -15.42 -8.52 1.45
C ALA A 327 -14.64 -9.26 2.53
N GLN A 328 -14.18 -8.52 3.53
CA GLN A 328 -13.59 -9.04 4.75
C GLN A 328 -14.26 -8.38 5.93
N PHE A 329 -14.54 -9.16 6.97
CA PHE A 329 -14.94 -8.64 8.27
C PHE A 329 -13.86 -9.02 9.28
N ARG A 330 -13.28 -8.01 9.95
CA ARG A 330 -12.21 -8.16 10.91
C ARG A 330 -12.67 -7.77 12.29
N ILE A 331 -12.30 -8.57 13.29
CA ILE A 331 -12.47 -8.22 14.69
C ILE A 331 -11.09 -8.30 15.31
N ASN A 332 -10.61 -7.20 15.87
CA ASN A 332 -9.31 -7.13 16.54
C ASN A 332 -9.49 -6.55 17.95
N TYR A 333 -8.69 -7.03 18.89
CA TYR A 333 -8.44 -6.40 20.16
C TYR A 333 -6.99 -5.94 20.20
N GLU A 334 -6.74 -4.69 20.58
CA GLU A 334 -5.42 -4.09 20.74
C GLU A 334 -5.20 -3.72 22.20
N LYS A 335 -4.14 -4.26 22.80
CA LYS A 335 -3.66 -3.94 24.15
C LYS A 335 -2.35 -3.20 24.06
N TYR A 336 -2.27 -2.03 24.70
CA TYR A 336 -1.08 -1.18 24.71
C TYR A 336 -0.35 -1.27 26.06
N PHE A 337 0.99 -1.23 26.01
CA PHE A 337 1.88 -1.22 27.16
C PHE A 337 2.88 -0.07 26.96
N TYR A 338 2.76 0.97 27.77
CA TYR A 338 3.63 2.14 27.69
C TYR A 338 4.89 1.95 28.52
N HIS A 339 6.05 2.33 27.96
CA HIS A 339 7.34 2.25 28.66
C HIS A 339 7.42 3.30 29.75
N ASP A 340 6.89 4.52 29.51
CA ASP A 340 6.72 5.55 30.50
C ASP A 340 5.23 5.70 30.88
N LYS A 341 4.90 5.40 32.14
CA LYS A 341 3.52 5.48 32.67
C LYS A 341 3.06 6.90 32.91
N THR A 342 3.98 7.88 32.92
CA THR A 342 3.69 9.30 33.12
C THR A 342 3.47 10.04 31.82
N ALA A 343 3.70 9.40 30.67
CA ALA A 343 3.53 10.00 29.36
C ALA A 343 2.07 10.37 29.08
N VAL A 344 1.86 11.49 28.41
CA VAL A 344 0.54 11.91 27.94
C VAL A 344 0.16 11.03 26.73
N ILE A 345 -0.89 10.23 26.89
CA ILE A 345 -1.33 9.25 25.93
C ILE A 345 -2.55 9.78 25.15
N SER A 346 -2.45 9.79 23.82
CA SER A 346 -3.58 10.12 22.95
C SER A 346 -4.71 9.07 23.08
N ASP A 347 -5.98 9.52 23.04
CA ASP A 347 -7.16 8.63 23.01
C ASP A 347 -7.09 7.62 21.85
N ASN A 348 -6.39 7.95 20.75
CA ASN A 348 -6.19 7.05 19.61
C ASN A 348 -5.21 5.90 19.85
N ASP A 349 -4.43 5.96 20.91
CA ASP A 349 -3.36 5.01 21.20
C ASP A 349 -3.60 4.24 22.51
N ARG A 350 -4.88 4.10 22.91
CA ARG A 350 -5.34 3.33 24.05
C ARG A 350 -5.88 1.96 23.63
N ASP A 351 -6.08 1.09 24.60
CA ASP A 351 -6.71 -0.22 24.41
C ASP A 351 -8.02 -0.10 23.66
N LYS A 352 -8.25 -0.97 22.69
CA LYS A 352 -9.47 -0.90 21.88
C LYS A 352 -9.90 -2.24 21.29
N ILE A 353 -11.20 -2.34 21.11
CA ILE A 353 -11.85 -3.37 20.31
C ILE A 353 -12.25 -2.72 18.97
N LEU A 354 -11.93 -3.39 17.87
CA LEU A 354 -12.23 -2.92 16.52
C LEU A 354 -13.04 -3.97 15.77
N GLY A 355 -14.15 -3.52 15.16
CA GLY A 355 -14.87 -4.26 14.12
C GLY A 355 -14.72 -3.52 12.79
N GLU A 356 -14.18 -4.13 11.76
CA GLU A 356 -13.92 -3.49 10.47
C GLU A 356 -14.47 -4.27 9.31
N LEU A 357 -15.25 -3.60 8.45
CA LEU A 357 -15.68 -4.11 7.14
C LEU A 357 -14.77 -3.54 6.05
N VAL A 358 -14.19 -4.42 5.24
CA VAL A 358 -13.38 -4.06 4.07
C VAL A 358 -14.06 -4.61 2.83
N VAL A 359 -14.36 -3.75 1.87
CA VAL A 359 -14.93 -4.13 0.57
C VAL A 359 -13.96 -3.73 -0.53
N THR A 360 -13.73 -4.65 -1.49
CA THR A 360 -12.89 -4.42 -2.68
C THR A 360 -13.67 -4.68 -3.95
N PHE A 361 -13.54 -3.83 -4.93
CA PHE A 361 -14.22 -3.91 -6.23
C PHE A 361 -13.34 -3.40 -7.37
#